data_006935b5367e20cd8d1790b5d533787d
#
_entry.id   006935b5367e20cd8d1790b5d533787d
#
_cell.length_a   1.000
_cell.length_b   1.000
_cell.length_c   1.000
_cell.angle_alpha   90.00
_cell.angle_beta   90.00
_cell.angle_gamma   90.00
#
_symmetry.space_group_name_H-M   'P 1'
#
loop_
_entity.id
_entity.type
_entity.pdbx_description
1 polymer ?
#
loop_
_entity_poly.entity_id
_entity_poly.type
_entity_poly.pdbx_seq_one_letter_code
_entity_poly.pdbx_strand_id
1 'polypeptide(L)'
;MTGVVETQQLTMRFGGVVAVNAVNFSLRERELRCLIGPNGAGKSTFFKCLTGQYRLTHENGRVLIRGTDVIGWCTHEVVRLGVGVKTQVPSVMQGLSVQENLWLSARRIHGWAGAAGAVDEVSAELRLGEILRRLVGELSHGQRQMVEIGIVLIQRPWLVLLDEPAAGMTGNEVERLITVIRRINQTASVIVVDHDMGFVRMLGSTVTVFHQGSVLVEGPADKVLNDPMVREVYIGNRAA
;
A
#
# COMPACT_ATOMS: atom_id res chain seq x y z
N MET A 1 3.87 -22.51 -7.14
CA MET A 1 2.65 -21.74 -6.75
C MET A 1 2.76 -20.39 -7.43
N THR A 2 1.82 -20.06 -8.29
CA THR A 2 1.77 -18.75 -8.97
C THR A 2 1.42 -17.67 -7.95
N GLY A 3 2.15 -16.54 -7.99
CA GLY A 3 1.88 -15.39 -7.13
C GLY A 3 0.55 -14.71 -7.50
N VAL A 4 -0.06 -14.02 -6.53
CA VAL A 4 -1.25 -13.21 -6.81
C VAL A 4 -0.89 -11.85 -7.41
N VAL A 5 0.36 -11.40 -7.21
CA VAL A 5 0.99 -10.28 -7.93
C VAL A 5 2.34 -10.76 -8.40
N GLU A 6 2.63 -10.59 -9.67
CA GLU A 6 3.93 -10.92 -10.25
C GLU A 6 4.42 -9.81 -11.16
N THR A 7 5.72 -9.53 -11.12
CA THR A 7 6.36 -8.71 -12.15
C THR A 7 7.48 -9.50 -12.81
N GLN A 8 7.63 -9.32 -14.12
CA GLN A 8 8.65 -9.97 -14.92
C GLN A 8 9.45 -8.89 -15.66
N GLN A 9 10.74 -8.76 -15.30
CA GLN A 9 11.67 -7.79 -15.87
C GLN A 9 11.14 -6.36 -15.88
N LEU A 10 10.35 -5.99 -14.87
CA LEU A 10 9.71 -4.68 -14.81
C LEU A 10 10.77 -3.58 -14.76
N THR A 11 10.72 -2.70 -15.75
CA THR A 11 11.67 -1.59 -15.90
C THR A 11 10.92 -0.29 -16.15
N MET A 12 11.25 0.75 -15.40
CA MET A 12 10.68 2.09 -15.56
C MET A 12 11.78 3.14 -15.62
N ARG A 13 11.74 3.98 -16.66
CA ARG A 13 12.72 5.02 -16.93
C ARG A 13 12.06 6.39 -17.00
N PHE A 14 12.75 7.39 -16.51
CA PHE A 14 12.38 8.80 -16.65
C PHE A 14 13.55 9.55 -17.28
N GLY A 15 13.47 9.82 -18.57
CA GLY A 15 14.60 10.35 -19.32
C GLY A 15 15.82 9.41 -19.22
N GLY A 16 16.95 9.92 -18.71
CA GLY A 16 18.17 9.12 -18.50
C GLY A 16 18.22 8.30 -17.21
N VAL A 17 17.21 8.44 -16.30
CA VAL A 17 17.22 7.77 -15.00
C VAL A 17 16.41 6.48 -15.05
N VAL A 18 17.02 5.36 -14.66
CA VAL A 18 16.35 4.08 -14.49
C VAL A 18 15.84 3.99 -13.04
N ALA A 19 14.56 4.23 -12.83
CA ALA A 19 13.96 4.25 -11.48
C ALA A 19 13.54 2.87 -10.99
N VAL A 20 13.19 1.95 -11.90
CA VAL A 20 12.97 0.52 -11.64
C VAL A 20 13.71 -0.25 -12.73
N ASN A 21 14.52 -1.23 -12.37
CA ASN A 21 15.44 -1.91 -13.26
C ASN A 21 15.27 -3.43 -13.19
N ALA A 22 14.64 -3.98 -14.22
CA ALA A 22 14.44 -5.41 -14.43
C ALA A 22 13.92 -6.18 -13.19
N VAL A 23 12.97 -5.59 -12.45
CA VAL A 23 12.46 -6.16 -11.20
C VAL A 23 11.58 -7.37 -11.49
N ASN A 24 11.98 -8.51 -10.91
CA ASN A 24 11.16 -9.70 -10.78
C ASN A 24 10.65 -9.78 -9.33
N PHE A 25 9.35 -9.78 -9.15
CA PHE A 25 8.71 -9.78 -7.84
C PHE A 25 7.53 -10.74 -7.84
N SER A 26 7.29 -11.40 -6.73
CA SER A 26 6.13 -12.28 -6.55
C SER A 26 5.56 -12.12 -5.15
N LEU A 27 4.24 -11.93 -5.06
CA LEU A 27 3.47 -11.92 -3.82
C LEU A 27 2.56 -13.12 -3.78
N ARG A 28 2.57 -13.88 -2.68
CA ARG A 28 1.67 -15.01 -2.47
C ARG A 28 0.30 -14.55 -1.95
N GLU A 29 -0.69 -15.42 -2.08
CA GLU A 29 -2.00 -15.15 -1.48
C GLU A 29 -1.89 -15.03 0.05
N ARG A 30 -2.58 -14.03 0.61
CA ARG A 30 -2.56 -13.67 2.05
C ARG A 30 -1.18 -13.38 2.60
N GLU A 31 -0.26 -13.01 1.75
CA GLU A 31 1.06 -12.56 2.20
C GLU A 31 1.03 -11.09 2.58
N LEU A 32 1.73 -10.77 3.69
CA LEU A 32 2.05 -9.41 4.10
C LEU A 32 3.49 -9.11 3.70
N ARG A 33 3.68 -8.17 2.78
CA ARG A 33 4.97 -7.78 2.24
C ARG A 33 5.26 -6.32 2.49
N CYS A 34 6.41 -6.02 3.08
CA CYS A 34 6.92 -4.66 3.15
C CYS A 34 7.98 -4.40 2.07
N LEU A 35 7.82 -3.32 1.34
CA LEU A 35 8.83 -2.80 0.41
C LEU A 35 9.57 -1.66 1.11
N ILE A 36 10.85 -1.85 1.37
CA ILE A 36 11.70 -0.87 2.04
C ILE A 36 12.88 -0.48 1.18
N GLY A 37 13.62 0.53 1.58
CA GLY A 37 14.81 1.01 0.89
C GLY A 37 14.99 2.52 1.09
N PRO A 38 16.15 3.08 0.81
CA PRO A 38 16.41 4.52 0.95
C PRO A 38 15.53 5.36 0.00
N ASN A 39 15.54 6.67 0.21
CA ASN A 39 14.88 7.59 -0.71
C ASN A 39 15.52 7.48 -2.10
N GLY A 40 14.69 7.49 -3.14
CA GLY A 40 15.14 7.29 -4.52
C GLY A 40 15.44 5.84 -4.93
N ALA A 41 15.26 4.85 -4.05
CA ALA A 41 15.52 3.44 -4.37
C ALA A 41 14.55 2.81 -5.40
N GLY A 42 13.47 3.52 -5.80
CA GLY A 42 12.52 3.03 -6.80
C GLY A 42 11.20 2.48 -6.22
N LYS A 43 11.04 2.41 -4.89
CA LYS A 43 9.83 1.85 -4.21
C LYS A 43 8.53 2.47 -4.69
N SER A 44 8.40 3.80 -4.58
CA SER A 44 7.17 4.51 -4.98
C SER A 44 6.93 4.42 -6.49
N THR A 45 8.01 4.34 -7.30
CA THR A 45 7.88 4.10 -8.74
C THR A 45 7.35 2.69 -9.00
N PHE A 46 7.90 1.68 -8.34
CA PHE A 46 7.42 0.30 -8.42
C PHE A 46 5.94 0.20 -8.00
N PHE A 47 5.58 0.81 -6.87
CA PHE A 47 4.20 0.88 -6.40
C PHE A 47 3.27 1.51 -7.45
N LYS A 48 3.68 2.63 -8.05
CA LYS A 48 2.90 3.30 -9.09
C LYS A 48 2.76 2.48 -10.38
N CYS A 49 3.75 1.64 -10.69
CA CYS A 49 3.65 0.66 -11.78
C CYS A 49 2.61 -0.41 -11.47
N LEU A 50 2.61 -0.98 -10.25
CA LEU A 50 1.63 -1.99 -9.83
C LEU A 50 0.20 -1.44 -9.81
N THR A 51 0.03 -0.17 -9.48
CA THR A 51 -1.28 0.47 -9.31
C THR A 51 -1.82 1.13 -10.58
N GLY A 52 -1.11 1.03 -11.71
CA GLY A 52 -1.51 1.64 -12.97
C GLY A 52 -1.48 3.18 -12.95
N GLN A 53 -0.76 3.81 -12.00
CA GLN A 53 -0.54 5.26 -11.99
C GLN A 53 0.47 5.68 -13.09
N TYR A 54 1.39 4.79 -13.44
CA TYR A 54 2.22 4.92 -14.62
C TYR A 54 1.72 3.98 -15.70
N ARG A 55 1.44 4.52 -16.89
CA ARG A 55 1.10 3.71 -18.06
C ARG A 55 2.36 3.01 -18.56
N LEU A 56 2.35 1.70 -18.42
CA LEU A 56 3.40 0.82 -18.91
C LEU A 56 3.09 0.33 -20.31
N THR A 57 4.13 -0.03 -21.06
CA THR A 57 4.05 -0.78 -22.32
C THR A 57 4.73 -2.13 -22.12
N HIS A 58 4.57 -3.07 -23.05
CA HIS A 58 5.23 -4.38 -22.96
C HIS A 58 6.77 -4.31 -23.01
N GLU A 59 7.34 -3.20 -23.47
CA GLU A 59 8.78 -2.92 -23.38
C GLU A 59 9.24 -2.71 -21.93
N ASN A 60 8.32 -2.37 -21.01
CA ASN A 60 8.61 -2.22 -19.60
C ASN A 60 8.64 -3.55 -18.82
N GLY A 61 8.42 -4.69 -19.48
CA GLY A 61 8.23 -6.00 -18.84
C GLY A 61 6.77 -6.36 -18.66
N ARG A 62 6.42 -7.12 -17.62
CA ARG A 62 5.04 -7.54 -17.32
C ARG A 62 4.65 -7.27 -15.89
N VAL A 63 3.36 -6.99 -15.68
CA VAL A 63 2.72 -6.94 -14.36
C VAL A 63 1.47 -7.81 -14.41
N LEU A 64 1.46 -8.89 -13.62
CA LEU A 64 0.38 -9.83 -13.55
C LEU A 64 -0.33 -9.72 -12.20
N ILE A 65 -1.64 -9.55 -12.20
CA ILE A 65 -2.49 -9.55 -11.02
C ILE A 65 -3.49 -10.70 -11.16
N ARG A 66 -3.36 -11.72 -10.31
CA ARG A 66 -4.08 -13.01 -10.45
C ARG A 66 -4.03 -13.56 -11.87
N GLY A 67 -2.85 -13.54 -12.48
CA GLY A 67 -2.62 -14.01 -13.83
C GLY A 67 -3.11 -13.09 -14.95
N THR A 68 -3.82 -12.01 -14.64
CA THR A 68 -4.23 -10.99 -15.61
C THR A 68 -3.09 -10.02 -15.87
N ASP A 69 -2.65 -9.88 -17.10
CA ASP A 69 -1.67 -8.87 -17.50
C ASP A 69 -2.33 -7.48 -17.49
N VAL A 70 -1.83 -6.60 -16.61
CA VAL A 70 -2.38 -5.25 -16.41
C VAL A 70 -1.51 -4.16 -17.06
N ILE A 71 -0.60 -4.53 -17.94
CA ILE A 71 0.20 -3.57 -18.71
C ILE A 71 -0.73 -2.65 -19.52
N GLY A 72 -0.47 -1.34 -19.42
CA GLY A 72 -1.27 -0.31 -20.08
C GLY A 72 -2.56 0.09 -19.37
N TRP A 73 -2.94 -0.64 -18.31
CA TRP A 73 -4.12 -0.32 -17.51
C TRP A 73 -3.90 0.93 -16.67
N CYS A 74 -4.98 1.68 -16.44
CA CYS A 74 -5.00 2.78 -15.51
C CYS A 74 -5.54 2.34 -14.14
N THR A 75 -5.31 3.16 -13.11
CA THR A 75 -5.60 2.80 -11.71
C THR A 75 -7.05 2.33 -11.49
N HIS A 76 -8.04 2.94 -12.14
CA HIS A 76 -9.43 2.55 -11.95
C HIS A 76 -9.74 1.16 -12.54
N GLU A 77 -8.99 0.70 -13.55
CA GLU A 77 -9.11 -0.65 -14.12
C GLU A 77 -8.49 -1.68 -13.16
N VAL A 78 -7.30 -1.37 -12.62
CA VAL A 78 -6.63 -2.21 -11.61
C VAL A 78 -7.52 -2.36 -10.36
N VAL A 79 -8.11 -1.26 -9.87
CA VAL A 79 -9.03 -1.28 -8.71
C VAL A 79 -10.25 -2.17 -8.96
N ARG A 80 -10.77 -2.24 -10.20
CA ARG A 80 -11.90 -3.14 -10.55
C ARG A 80 -11.59 -4.62 -10.43
N LEU A 81 -10.31 -5.01 -10.42
CA LEU A 81 -9.89 -6.38 -10.09
C LEU A 81 -10.02 -6.73 -8.59
N GLY A 82 -10.48 -5.81 -7.76
CA GLY A 82 -10.56 -5.97 -6.30
C GLY A 82 -9.26 -5.59 -5.59
N VAL A 83 -8.48 -4.68 -6.19
CA VAL A 83 -7.26 -4.12 -5.59
C VAL A 83 -7.62 -2.82 -4.88
N GLY A 84 -7.38 -2.76 -3.57
CA GLY A 84 -7.49 -1.55 -2.77
C GLY A 84 -6.18 -0.77 -2.76
N VAL A 85 -6.21 0.51 -3.07
CA VAL A 85 -4.99 1.34 -3.16
C VAL A 85 -5.13 2.55 -2.26
N LYS A 86 -4.20 2.71 -1.30
CA LYS A 86 -3.98 3.95 -0.56
C LYS A 86 -2.65 4.56 -1.00
N THR A 87 -2.73 5.74 -1.59
CA THR A 87 -1.57 6.50 -2.07
C THR A 87 -1.11 7.51 -1.02
N GLN A 88 0.07 8.11 -1.22
CA GLN A 88 0.57 9.21 -0.37
C GLN A 88 -0.34 10.45 -0.44
N VAL A 89 -0.93 10.73 -1.61
CA VAL A 89 -1.87 11.85 -1.76
C VAL A 89 -3.22 11.46 -1.17
N PRO A 90 -3.73 12.20 -0.18
CA PRO A 90 -5.02 11.91 0.42
C PRO A 90 -6.16 11.90 -0.61
N SER A 91 -7.01 10.87 -0.55
CA SER A 91 -8.17 10.71 -1.44
C SER A 91 -9.49 11.04 -0.73
N VAL A 92 -9.44 11.86 0.31
CA VAL A 92 -10.59 12.25 1.14
C VAL A 92 -11.10 13.64 0.80
N MET A 93 -12.41 13.84 0.91
CA MET A 93 -13.07 15.13 0.78
C MET A 93 -13.11 15.81 2.14
N GLN A 94 -12.26 16.83 2.32
CA GLN A 94 -12.07 17.50 3.62
C GLN A 94 -13.32 18.21 4.13
N GLY A 95 -14.17 18.71 3.22
CA GLY A 95 -15.42 19.39 3.54
C GLY A 95 -16.61 18.47 3.88
N LEU A 96 -16.40 17.16 3.79
CA LEU A 96 -17.40 16.16 4.15
C LEU A 96 -17.03 15.48 5.47
N SER A 97 -18.04 14.96 6.16
CA SER A 97 -17.85 14.12 7.36
C SER A 97 -17.17 12.80 7.01
N VAL A 98 -16.64 12.11 8.02
CA VAL A 98 -16.11 10.75 7.88
C VAL A 98 -17.17 9.82 7.31
N GLN A 99 -18.39 9.88 7.84
CA GLN A 99 -19.51 9.06 7.39
C GLN A 99 -19.82 9.28 5.90
N GLU A 100 -19.84 10.53 5.44
CA GLU A 100 -20.12 10.86 4.05
C GLU A 100 -18.99 10.37 3.11
N ASN A 101 -17.73 10.53 3.50
CA ASN A 101 -16.60 10.00 2.73
C ASN A 101 -16.69 8.48 2.57
N LEU A 102 -16.94 7.76 3.66
CA LEU A 102 -17.11 6.30 3.64
C LEU A 102 -18.34 5.91 2.80
N TRP A 103 -19.45 6.61 2.97
CA TRP A 103 -20.68 6.32 2.25
C TRP A 103 -20.55 6.50 0.74
N LEU A 104 -19.86 7.55 0.29
CA LEU A 104 -19.60 7.75 -1.13
C LEU A 104 -18.81 6.59 -1.75
N SER A 105 -17.82 6.06 -1.02
CA SER A 105 -17.07 4.87 -1.45
C SER A 105 -17.95 3.62 -1.45
N ALA A 106 -18.72 3.42 -0.38
CA ALA A 106 -19.63 2.28 -0.20
C ALA A 106 -20.70 2.22 -1.28
N ARG A 107 -21.32 3.36 -1.58
CA ARG A 107 -22.41 3.46 -2.56
C ARG A 107 -22.01 2.94 -3.93
N ARG A 108 -20.75 3.18 -4.34
CA ARG A 108 -20.25 2.75 -5.64
C ARG A 108 -20.25 1.23 -5.79
N ILE A 109 -20.02 0.51 -4.69
CA ILE A 109 -19.85 -0.95 -4.68
C ILE A 109 -21.13 -1.66 -4.21
N HIS A 110 -21.73 -1.15 -3.13
CA HIS A 110 -22.87 -1.81 -2.43
C HIS A 110 -24.22 -1.23 -2.81
N GLY A 111 -24.26 -0.20 -3.70
CA GLY A 111 -25.49 0.52 -4.04
C GLY A 111 -26.07 1.30 -2.85
N TRP A 112 -27.27 1.87 -3.03
CA TRP A 112 -27.95 2.67 -2.00
C TRP A 112 -28.31 1.85 -0.76
N ALA A 113 -28.87 0.67 -0.96
CA ALA A 113 -29.39 -0.16 0.13
C ALA A 113 -28.26 -0.76 1.00
N GLY A 114 -27.11 -1.11 0.42
CA GLY A 114 -26.02 -1.73 1.15
C GLY A 114 -24.99 -0.76 1.72
N ALA A 115 -24.97 0.50 1.26
CA ALA A 115 -23.93 1.46 1.64
C ALA A 115 -23.90 1.76 3.15
N ALA A 116 -25.05 1.93 3.80
CA ALA A 116 -25.11 2.21 5.23
C ALA A 116 -24.51 1.06 6.07
N GLY A 117 -24.91 -0.17 5.80
CA GLY A 117 -24.37 -1.35 6.50
C GLY A 117 -22.86 -1.51 6.31
N ALA A 118 -22.33 -1.25 5.10
CA ALA A 118 -20.89 -1.30 4.83
C ALA A 118 -20.13 -0.21 5.60
N VAL A 119 -20.71 0.99 5.76
CA VAL A 119 -20.14 2.06 6.59
C VAL A 119 -20.10 1.64 8.05
N ASP A 120 -21.17 1.06 8.57
CA ASP A 120 -21.25 0.61 9.97
C ASP A 120 -20.19 -0.48 10.26
N GLU A 121 -20.07 -1.49 9.37
CA GLU A 121 -19.08 -2.55 9.49
C GLU A 121 -17.63 -1.99 9.54
N VAL A 122 -17.25 -1.17 8.56
CA VAL A 122 -15.89 -0.61 8.48
C VAL A 122 -15.64 0.36 9.63
N SER A 123 -16.64 1.14 10.03
CA SER A 123 -16.51 2.07 11.15
C SER A 123 -16.29 1.34 12.48
N ALA A 124 -16.97 0.23 12.69
CA ALA A 124 -16.77 -0.63 13.87
C ALA A 124 -15.37 -1.29 13.82
N GLU A 125 -14.97 -1.82 12.68
CA GLU A 125 -13.67 -2.47 12.48
C GLU A 125 -12.51 -1.52 12.78
N LEU A 126 -12.57 -0.28 12.27
CA LEU A 126 -11.56 0.75 12.45
C LEU A 126 -11.78 1.64 13.68
N ARG A 127 -12.82 1.38 14.48
CA ARG A 127 -13.20 2.18 15.66
C ARG A 127 -13.32 3.68 15.34
N LEU A 128 -14.04 4.02 14.28
CA LEU A 128 -14.24 5.40 13.83
C LEU A 128 -15.49 6.05 14.45
N GLY A 129 -16.25 5.34 15.28
CA GLY A 129 -17.57 5.77 15.78
C GLY A 129 -17.61 7.19 16.36
N GLU A 130 -16.61 7.55 17.17
CA GLU A 130 -16.53 8.87 17.82
C GLU A 130 -16.32 10.03 16.83
N ILE A 131 -15.75 9.76 15.65
CA ILE A 131 -15.39 10.77 14.65
C ILE A 131 -16.28 10.73 13.41
N LEU A 132 -17.25 9.81 13.32
CA LEU A 132 -18.09 9.63 12.13
C LEU A 132 -18.75 10.92 11.62
N ARG A 133 -19.19 11.76 12.55
CA ARG A 133 -19.90 13.02 12.22
C ARG A 133 -18.97 14.23 12.07
N ARG A 134 -17.67 14.08 12.36
CA ARG A 134 -16.71 15.16 12.23
C ARG A 134 -16.29 15.35 10.76
N LEU A 135 -16.01 16.58 10.39
CA LEU A 135 -15.43 16.88 9.07
C LEU A 135 -14.00 16.30 8.99
N VAL A 136 -13.66 15.70 7.85
CA VAL A 136 -12.34 15.09 7.66
C VAL A 136 -11.23 16.14 7.75
N GLY A 137 -11.50 17.39 7.35
CA GLY A 137 -10.56 18.49 7.48
C GLY A 137 -10.15 18.85 8.92
N GLU A 138 -10.99 18.50 9.92
CA GLU A 138 -10.75 18.76 11.35
C GLU A 138 -10.04 17.62 12.09
N LEU A 139 -9.77 16.52 11.40
CA LEU A 139 -9.14 15.34 11.98
C LEU A 139 -7.64 15.49 12.13
N SER A 140 -7.07 14.82 13.15
CA SER A 140 -5.63 14.62 13.22
C SER A 140 -5.12 13.86 11.99
N HIS A 141 -3.83 13.93 11.73
CA HIS A 141 -3.23 13.21 10.62
C HIS A 141 -3.49 11.70 10.72
N GLY A 142 -3.25 11.08 11.88
CA GLY A 142 -3.51 9.66 12.11
C GLY A 142 -4.98 9.26 11.97
N GLN A 143 -5.92 10.09 12.47
CA GLN A 143 -7.35 9.85 12.25
C GLN A 143 -7.70 9.87 10.76
N ARG A 144 -7.15 10.83 10.00
CA ARG A 144 -7.36 10.92 8.55
C ARG A 144 -6.82 9.70 7.82
N GLN A 145 -5.63 9.21 8.18
CA GLN A 145 -5.05 7.99 7.63
C GLN A 145 -5.98 6.79 7.86
N MET A 146 -6.59 6.67 9.05
CA MET A 146 -7.53 5.59 9.34
C MET A 146 -8.82 5.69 8.50
N VAL A 147 -9.31 6.90 8.23
CA VAL A 147 -10.45 7.11 7.32
C VAL A 147 -10.10 6.69 5.89
N GLU A 148 -8.91 7.02 5.39
CA GLU A 148 -8.45 6.61 4.06
C GLU A 148 -8.35 5.08 3.94
N ILE A 149 -7.86 4.41 4.97
CA ILE A 149 -7.87 2.95 5.03
C ILE A 149 -9.30 2.43 5.00
N GLY A 150 -10.23 3.06 5.71
CA GLY A 150 -11.65 2.72 5.69
C GLY A 150 -12.26 2.82 4.29
N ILE A 151 -11.94 3.87 3.54
CA ILE A 151 -12.38 4.04 2.15
C ILE A 151 -11.88 2.90 1.25
N VAL A 152 -10.68 2.40 1.49
CA VAL A 152 -10.12 1.25 0.77
C VAL A 152 -10.83 -0.03 1.17
N LEU A 153 -11.01 -0.29 2.49
CA LEU A 153 -11.56 -1.53 3.01
C LEU A 153 -13.04 -1.72 2.69
N ILE A 154 -13.80 -0.64 2.58
CA ILE A 154 -15.22 -0.68 2.25
C ILE A 154 -15.50 -1.36 0.90
N GLN A 155 -14.47 -1.42 0.03
CA GLN A 155 -14.52 -2.11 -1.26
C GLN A 155 -14.27 -3.63 -1.14
N ARG A 156 -13.99 -4.14 0.08
CA ARG A 156 -13.63 -5.54 0.37
C ARG A 156 -12.56 -6.09 -0.58
N PRO A 157 -11.41 -5.42 -0.70
CA PRO A 157 -10.34 -5.83 -1.61
C PRO A 157 -9.69 -7.13 -1.13
N TRP A 158 -9.28 -7.99 -2.08
CA TRP A 158 -8.45 -9.16 -1.80
C TRP A 158 -6.94 -8.86 -1.83
N LEU A 159 -6.56 -7.70 -2.36
CA LEU A 159 -5.20 -7.14 -2.36
C LEU A 159 -5.26 -5.69 -1.90
N VAL A 160 -4.47 -5.33 -0.90
CA VAL A 160 -4.37 -3.97 -0.38
C VAL A 160 -2.95 -3.45 -0.57
N LEU A 161 -2.82 -2.30 -1.20
CA LEU A 161 -1.57 -1.60 -1.47
C LEU A 161 -1.57 -0.30 -0.66
N LEU A 162 -0.62 -0.16 0.29
CA LEU A 162 -0.49 0.99 1.19
C LEU A 162 0.85 1.68 0.97
N ASP A 163 0.82 2.96 0.63
CA ASP A 163 2.03 3.78 0.47
C ASP A 163 2.19 4.71 1.67
N GLU A 164 3.25 4.50 2.45
CA GLU A 164 3.62 5.22 3.69
C GLU A 164 2.42 5.40 4.65
N PRO A 165 1.76 4.31 5.08
CA PRO A 165 0.54 4.42 5.89
C PRO A 165 0.81 4.92 7.31
N ALA A 166 2.02 4.78 7.84
CA ALA A 166 2.42 5.19 9.18
C ALA A 166 2.97 6.63 9.26
N ALA A 167 3.17 7.30 8.10
CA ALA A 167 3.80 8.62 8.07
C ALA A 167 3.03 9.63 8.93
N GLY A 168 3.75 10.33 9.83
CA GLY A 168 3.20 11.38 10.69
C GLY A 168 2.27 10.89 11.81
N MET A 169 2.20 9.58 12.07
CA MET A 169 1.44 9.00 13.18
C MET A 169 2.25 8.99 14.48
N THR A 170 1.56 9.12 15.61
CA THR A 170 2.13 8.88 16.96
C THR A 170 2.31 7.38 17.22
N GLY A 171 3.12 7.01 18.23
CA GLY A 171 3.37 5.59 18.56
C GLY A 171 2.09 4.78 18.76
N ASN A 172 1.11 5.30 19.51
CA ASN A 172 -0.18 4.63 19.76
C ASN A 172 -1.01 4.46 18.47
N GLU A 173 -0.97 5.45 17.58
CA GLU A 173 -1.65 5.37 16.28
C GLU A 173 -0.97 4.32 15.37
N VAL A 174 0.36 4.21 15.42
CA VAL A 174 1.13 3.18 14.69
C VAL A 174 0.78 1.78 15.17
N GLU A 175 0.71 1.53 16.49
CA GLU A 175 0.32 0.23 17.04
C GLU A 175 -1.10 -0.17 16.61
N ARG A 176 -2.01 0.80 16.62
CA ARG A 176 -3.37 0.61 16.11
C ARG A 176 -3.39 0.27 14.62
N LEU A 177 -2.60 0.99 13.82
CA LEU A 177 -2.46 0.73 12.38
C LEU A 177 -1.95 -0.68 12.12
N ILE A 178 -0.92 -1.12 12.85
CA ILE A 178 -0.36 -2.48 12.75
C ILE A 178 -1.44 -3.53 13.03
N THR A 179 -2.25 -3.32 14.07
CA THR A 179 -3.35 -4.22 14.41
C THR A 179 -4.37 -4.31 13.27
N VAL A 180 -4.69 -3.18 12.64
CA VAL A 180 -5.59 -3.11 11.48
C VAL A 180 -4.97 -3.85 10.29
N ILE A 181 -3.72 -3.57 9.94
CA ILE A 181 -3.05 -4.23 8.80
C ILE A 181 -2.98 -5.74 8.99
N ARG A 182 -2.66 -6.22 10.19
CA ARG A 182 -2.64 -7.66 10.49
C ARG A 182 -4.02 -8.30 10.36
N ARG A 183 -5.09 -7.58 10.74
CA ARG A 183 -6.47 -8.05 10.56
C ARG A 183 -6.83 -8.13 9.07
N ILE A 184 -6.52 -7.10 8.29
CA ILE A 184 -6.71 -7.10 6.83
C ILE A 184 -6.01 -8.30 6.21
N ASN A 185 -4.78 -8.60 6.65
CA ASN A 185 -4.00 -9.70 6.10
C ASN A 185 -4.58 -11.09 6.37
N GLN A 186 -5.51 -11.23 7.30
CA GLN A 186 -6.24 -12.51 7.49
C GLN A 186 -7.11 -12.88 6.30
N THR A 187 -7.58 -11.90 5.53
CA THR A 187 -8.51 -12.08 4.39
C THR A 187 -7.94 -11.60 3.06
N ALA A 188 -6.98 -10.70 3.07
CA ALA A 188 -6.38 -10.09 1.89
C ALA A 188 -4.84 -10.19 1.90
N SER A 189 -4.24 -10.17 0.72
CA SER A 189 -2.80 -9.92 0.58
C SER A 189 -2.52 -8.44 0.77
N VAL A 190 -1.39 -8.09 1.38
CA VAL A 190 -1.07 -6.68 1.68
C VAL A 190 0.36 -6.37 1.23
N ILE A 191 0.52 -5.29 0.48
CA ILE A 191 1.83 -4.68 0.23
C ILE A 191 1.87 -3.33 0.92
N VAL A 192 2.88 -3.11 1.74
CA VAL A 192 3.15 -1.85 2.43
C VAL A 192 4.48 -1.30 1.93
N VAL A 193 4.49 -0.08 1.44
CA VAL A 193 5.72 0.68 1.18
C VAL A 193 5.96 1.59 2.38
N ASP A 194 7.09 1.46 3.05
CA ASP A 194 7.46 2.33 4.15
C ASP A 194 8.99 2.43 4.26
N HIS A 195 9.47 3.43 4.97
CA HIS A 195 10.88 3.66 5.24
C HIS A 195 11.22 3.58 6.75
N ASP A 196 10.21 3.43 7.62
CA ASP A 196 10.39 3.29 9.07
C ASP A 196 10.69 1.83 9.43
N MET A 197 11.95 1.58 9.82
CA MET A 197 12.43 0.24 10.23
C MET A 197 11.73 -0.27 11.49
N GLY A 198 11.34 0.62 12.40
CA GLY A 198 10.61 0.27 13.63
C GLY A 198 9.23 -0.27 13.30
N PHE A 199 8.50 0.46 12.45
CA PHE A 199 7.19 0.04 11.94
C PHE A 199 7.26 -1.31 11.21
N VAL A 200 8.22 -1.46 10.29
CA VAL A 200 8.40 -2.70 9.51
C VAL A 200 8.74 -3.88 10.42
N ARG A 201 9.59 -3.70 11.43
CA ARG A 201 9.91 -4.73 12.42
C ARG A 201 8.69 -5.13 13.25
N MET A 202 7.94 -4.14 13.76
CA MET A 202 6.71 -4.39 14.49
C MET A 202 5.66 -5.10 13.65
N LEU A 203 5.58 -4.82 12.36
CA LEU A 203 4.62 -5.47 11.46
C LEU A 203 4.91 -6.97 11.28
N GLY A 204 6.18 -7.40 11.36
CA GLY A 204 6.59 -8.80 11.35
C GLY A 204 6.31 -9.51 10.01
N SER A 205 6.54 -8.81 8.91
CA SER A 205 6.24 -9.24 7.54
C SER A 205 7.44 -9.87 6.83
N THR A 206 7.22 -10.38 5.62
CA THR A 206 8.29 -10.54 4.63
C THR A 206 8.68 -9.15 4.10
N VAL A 207 9.97 -8.93 3.94
CA VAL A 207 10.54 -7.65 3.51
C VAL A 207 11.27 -7.82 2.19
N THR A 208 11.03 -6.91 1.25
CA THR A 208 11.80 -6.74 0.01
C THR A 208 12.52 -5.39 0.07
N VAL A 209 13.84 -5.41 0.00
CA VAL A 209 14.67 -4.20 0.02
C VAL A 209 14.96 -3.75 -1.39
N PHE A 210 14.58 -2.51 -1.71
CA PHE A 210 14.93 -1.85 -2.95
C PHE A 210 16.21 -1.02 -2.79
N HIS A 211 17.08 -1.11 -3.78
CA HIS A 211 18.27 -0.27 -3.89
C HIS A 211 18.56 0.03 -5.36
N GLN A 212 18.72 1.31 -5.71
CA GLN A 212 19.05 1.74 -7.09
C GLN A 212 18.15 1.10 -8.17
N GLY A 213 16.83 1.07 -7.90
CA GLY A 213 15.81 0.55 -8.82
C GLY A 213 15.70 -0.98 -8.88
N SER A 214 16.50 -1.73 -8.14
CA SER A 214 16.50 -3.20 -8.14
C SER A 214 16.19 -3.77 -6.77
N VAL A 215 15.77 -5.04 -6.70
CA VAL A 215 15.64 -5.77 -5.44
C VAL A 215 17.02 -6.22 -4.98
N LEU A 216 17.43 -5.77 -3.80
CA LEU A 216 18.71 -6.11 -3.19
C LEU A 216 18.63 -7.44 -2.43
N VAL A 217 17.63 -7.57 -1.56
CA VAL A 217 17.42 -8.77 -0.72
C VAL A 217 15.94 -8.89 -0.37
N GLU A 218 15.51 -10.13 -0.14
CA GLU A 218 14.17 -10.48 0.27
C GLU A 218 14.17 -11.55 1.34
N GLY A 219 13.30 -11.44 2.34
CA GLY A 219 13.17 -12.43 3.40
C GLY A 219 12.38 -11.94 4.61
N PRO A 220 12.33 -12.74 5.69
CA PRO A 220 11.69 -12.33 6.96
C PRO A 220 12.31 -11.07 7.53
N ALA A 221 11.49 -10.17 8.08
CA ALA A 221 11.91 -8.86 8.59
C ALA A 221 13.13 -8.95 9.54
N ASP A 222 13.11 -9.88 10.49
CA ASP A 222 14.20 -10.01 11.47
C ASP A 222 15.56 -10.37 10.83
N LYS A 223 15.55 -11.13 9.74
CA LYS A 223 16.77 -11.48 9.01
C LYS A 223 17.25 -10.30 8.15
N VAL A 224 16.33 -9.74 7.36
CA VAL A 224 16.64 -8.66 6.40
C VAL A 224 17.09 -7.38 7.10
N LEU A 225 16.41 -6.97 8.18
CA LEU A 225 16.74 -5.75 8.93
C LEU A 225 18.06 -5.84 9.72
N ASN A 226 18.59 -7.05 9.90
CA ASN A 226 19.90 -7.27 10.53
C ASN A 226 21.01 -7.58 9.52
N ASP A 227 20.70 -7.66 8.22
CA ASP A 227 21.68 -7.88 7.17
C ASP A 227 22.67 -6.72 7.07
N PRO A 228 23.99 -6.97 7.08
CA PRO A 228 25.03 -5.94 6.98
C PRO A 228 24.88 -5.08 5.71
N MET A 229 24.58 -5.68 4.55
CA MET A 229 24.39 -4.96 3.28
C MET A 229 23.18 -4.00 3.38
N VAL A 230 22.09 -4.43 4.01
CA VAL A 230 20.92 -3.56 4.20
C VAL A 230 21.27 -2.39 5.11
N ARG A 231 22.00 -2.64 6.20
CA ARG A 231 22.46 -1.57 7.10
C ARG A 231 23.36 -0.57 6.39
N GLU A 232 24.31 -1.02 5.59
CA GLU A 232 25.22 -0.17 4.82
C GLU A 232 24.46 0.76 3.85
N VAL A 233 23.48 0.22 3.11
CA VAL A 233 22.64 0.98 2.18
C VAL A 233 21.85 2.09 2.88
N TYR A 234 21.44 1.88 4.13
CA TYR A 234 20.71 2.90 4.90
C TYR A 234 21.63 3.90 5.62
N ILE A 235 22.80 3.48 6.07
CA ILE A 235 23.78 4.32 6.78
C ILE A 235 24.57 5.17 5.78
N GLY A 236 24.99 4.58 4.65
CA GLY A 236 25.77 5.27 3.62
C GLY A 236 25.06 6.49 3.02
N ASN A 237 23.73 6.51 2.98
CA ASN A 237 22.93 7.66 2.54
C ASN A 237 22.76 8.77 3.59
N ARG A 238 23.24 8.60 4.85
CA ARG A 238 23.22 9.66 5.88
C ARG A 238 24.47 10.52 5.88
N ALA A 239 25.48 10.16 5.09
CA ALA A 239 26.79 10.84 5.03
C ALA A 239 27.00 11.68 3.73
N ALA A 240 25.95 11.91 2.95
CA ALA A 240 26.00 12.74 1.73
C ALA A 240 25.08 13.96 1.84
#